data_f39736a9a73c313baff51de351c3b36b
#
_entry.id   f39736a9a73c313baff51de351c3b36b
#
_cell.length_a   1.000
_cell.length_b   1.000
_cell.length_c   1.000
_cell.angle_alpha   90.00
_cell.angle_beta   90.00
_cell.angle_gamma   90.00
#
_symmetry.space_group_name_H-M   'P 1'
#
loop_
_entity.id
_entity.type
_entity.pdbx_description
1 polymer ?
#
loop_
_entity_poly.entity_id
_entity_poly.type
_entity_poly.pdbx_seq_one_letter_code
_entity_poly.pdbx_strand_id
1 'polypeptide(L)'
;GIKPTEKMIFLRYCEFNKVENNKITETTMYFDIPHVMMQCGLNPFPTETGAQLVQPGPQTHDGLMFDLQDPKVSEKTLQTINAMIMDLGQWNLGISLEDELRRTWCEDMIWWGPSGIGATYTIERYAKQHSGPFRNGFTDRSKTNHICRLAEGHYGGFFGWPNFTARPTGGFMGMPATDKVGEFRVIDIYRRQGDKLAENWIFI
;
A
#
# COMPACT_ATOMS: atom_id res chain seq x y z
N GLY A 1 -25.32 -12.44 4.26
CA GLY A 1 -24.46 -12.62 3.09
C GLY A 1 -24.70 -11.52 2.06
N ILE A 2 -23.79 -11.37 1.10
CA ILE A 2 -23.93 -10.43 -0.03
C ILE A 2 -24.91 -11.05 -1.02
N LYS A 3 -25.93 -10.29 -1.44
CA LYS A 3 -26.89 -10.76 -2.45
C LYS A 3 -26.23 -10.82 -3.84
N PRO A 4 -26.61 -11.77 -4.73
CA PRO A 4 -26.18 -11.76 -6.10
C PRO A 4 -26.48 -10.43 -6.81
N THR A 5 -25.53 -9.90 -7.57
CA THR A 5 -25.65 -8.62 -8.28
C THR A 5 -25.89 -8.79 -9.77
N GLU A 6 -25.71 -10.01 -10.30
CA GLU A 6 -25.74 -10.34 -11.75
C GLU A 6 -24.72 -9.52 -12.55
N LYS A 7 -23.69 -8.98 -11.90
CA LYS A 7 -22.61 -8.19 -12.48
C LYS A 7 -21.27 -8.89 -12.29
N MET A 8 -20.32 -8.59 -13.16
CA MET A 8 -18.94 -8.98 -12.94
C MET A 8 -18.40 -8.25 -11.71
N ILE A 9 -17.76 -8.99 -10.81
CA ILE A 9 -17.12 -8.47 -9.60
C ILE A 9 -15.63 -8.82 -9.66
N PHE A 10 -14.79 -7.88 -9.30
CA PHE A 10 -13.35 -8.06 -9.19
C PHE A 10 -12.96 -8.20 -7.73
N LEU A 11 -12.26 -9.29 -7.40
CA LEU A 11 -11.60 -9.45 -6.11
C LEU A 11 -10.13 -9.04 -6.26
N ARG A 12 -9.76 -7.96 -5.61
CA ARG A 12 -8.38 -7.54 -5.46
C ARG A 12 -7.72 -8.39 -4.38
N TYR A 13 -6.57 -9.00 -4.69
CA TYR A 13 -5.82 -9.79 -3.71
C TYR A 13 -4.31 -9.67 -3.92
N CYS A 14 -3.55 -10.01 -2.88
CA CYS A 14 -2.11 -10.19 -2.93
C CYS A 14 -1.77 -11.54 -2.31
N GLU A 15 -0.88 -12.29 -2.94
CA GLU A 15 -0.51 -13.63 -2.53
C GLU A 15 1.02 -13.77 -2.52
N PHE A 16 1.53 -14.41 -1.45
CA PHE A 16 2.93 -14.80 -1.33
C PHE A 16 3.00 -16.31 -1.15
N ASN A 17 3.86 -16.96 -1.92
CA ASN A 17 4.10 -18.37 -1.84
C ASN A 17 5.55 -18.65 -1.48
N LYS A 18 5.79 -19.44 -0.44
CA LYS A 18 7.10 -20.01 -0.15
C LYS A 18 7.25 -21.31 -0.92
N VAL A 19 8.32 -21.41 -1.69
CA VAL A 19 8.62 -22.60 -2.50
C VAL A 19 9.87 -23.29 -1.97
N GLU A 20 9.75 -24.57 -1.64
CA GLU A 20 10.84 -25.43 -1.23
C GLU A 20 10.77 -26.76 -2.02
N ASN A 21 11.89 -27.17 -2.59
CA ASN A 21 11.97 -28.42 -3.38
C ASN A 21 10.89 -28.49 -4.49
N ASN A 22 10.66 -27.38 -5.20
CA ASN A 22 9.66 -27.23 -6.27
C ASN A 22 8.21 -27.46 -5.80
N LYS A 23 7.92 -27.27 -4.51
CA LYS A 23 6.57 -27.35 -3.94
C LYS A 23 6.26 -26.10 -3.15
N ILE A 24 5.03 -25.61 -3.24
CA ILE A 24 4.53 -24.57 -2.34
C ILE A 24 4.36 -25.19 -0.96
N THR A 25 5.08 -24.65 0.03
CA THR A 25 5.06 -25.11 1.43
C THR A 25 4.26 -24.17 2.34
N GLU A 26 4.11 -22.91 1.92
CA GLU A 26 3.37 -21.91 2.67
C GLU A 26 2.74 -20.90 1.70
N THR A 27 1.52 -20.50 1.98
CA THR A 27 0.81 -19.45 1.21
C THR A 27 0.22 -18.43 2.19
N THR A 28 0.44 -17.14 1.90
CA THR A 28 -0.20 -16.03 2.62
C THR A 28 -0.98 -15.20 1.62
N MET A 29 -2.28 -14.95 1.90
CA MET A 29 -3.17 -14.19 1.01
C MET A 29 -3.84 -13.03 1.77
N TYR A 30 -4.00 -11.92 1.07
CA TYR A 30 -4.69 -10.73 1.54
C TYR A 30 -5.76 -10.34 0.52
N PHE A 31 -6.95 -10.01 1.00
CA PHE A 31 -8.11 -9.68 0.18
C PHE A 31 -8.66 -8.32 0.55
N ASP A 32 -9.05 -7.54 -0.46
CA ASP A 32 -9.82 -6.31 -0.24
C ASP A 32 -11.32 -6.64 -0.30
N ILE A 33 -11.84 -7.22 0.77
CA ILE A 33 -13.27 -7.57 0.87
C ILE A 33 -14.17 -6.32 0.86
N PRO A 34 -13.83 -5.20 1.53
CA PRO A 34 -14.59 -3.96 1.38
C PRO A 34 -14.73 -3.48 -0.06
N HIS A 35 -13.73 -3.69 -0.92
CA HIS A 35 -13.82 -3.38 -2.35
C HIS A 35 -14.87 -4.24 -3.08
N VAL A 36 -14.97 -5.53 -2.74
CA VAL A 36 -16.05 -6.40 -3.24
C VAL A 36 -17.40 -5.91 -2.75
N MET A 37 -17.51 -5.55 -1.46
CA MET A 37 -18.76 -5.03 -0.88
C MET A 37 -19.21 -3.75 -1.59
N MET A 38 -18.30 -2.83 -1.84
CA MET A 38 -18.57 -1.59 -2.57
C MET A 38 -19.13 -1.86 -3.98
N GLN A 39 -18.53 -2.79 -4.74
CA GLN A 39 -19.01 -3.18 -6.06
C GLN A 39 -20.41 -3.81 -6.00
N CYS A 40 -20.78 -4.39 -4.87
CA CYS A 40 -22.12 -4.93 -4.60
C CYS A 40 -23.11 -3.89 -4.06
N GLY A 41 -22.73 -2.60 -3.96
CA GLY A 41 -23.57 -1.54 -3.41
C GLY A 41 -23.63 -1.51 -1.87
N LEU A 42 -22.72 -2.18 -1.19
CA LEU A 42 -22.66 -2.31 0.27
C LEU A 42 -21.38 -1.63 0.80
N ASN A 43 -21.18 -0.36 0.50
CA ASN A 43 -19.97 0.33 0.96
C ASN A 43 -19.94 0.45 2.48
N PRO A 44 -18.98 -0.19 3.18
CA PRO A 44 -18.88 -0.12 4.64
C PRO A 44 -18.20 1.16 5.15
N PHE A 45 -17.66 1.99 4.27
CA PHE A 45 -16.92 3.20 4.59
C PHE A 45 -17.66 4.46 4.15
N PRO A 46 -17.29 5.66 4.66
CA PRO A 46 -17.69 6.94 4.08
C PRO A 46 -17.25 7.06 2.61
N THR A 47 -17.65 8.15 1.96
CA THR A 47 -17.18 8.47 0.60
C THR A 47 -15.65 8.49 0.57
N GLU A 48 -15.08 7.79 -0.39
CA GLU A 48 -13.62 7.72 -0.59
C GLU A 48 -13.04 9.10 -0.93
N THR A 49 -11.81 9.34 -0.48
CA THR A 49 -11.06 10.56 -0.77
C THR A 49 -10.35 10.51 -2.12
N GLY A 50 -10.01 9.31 -2.59
CA GLY A 50 -9.42 9.02 -3.88
C GLY A 50 -10.42 8.52 -4.91
N ALA A 51 -9.92 8.01 -6.04
CA ALA A 51 -10.74 7.48 -7.11
C ALA A 51 -11.19 6.04 -6.84
N GLN A 52 -12.49 5.78 -6.98
CA GLN A 52 -13.03 4.42 -6.98
C GLN A 52 -12.72 3.74 -8.31
N LEU A 53 -11.79 2.79 -8.29
CA LEU A 53 -11.37 2.08 -9.49
C LEU A 53 -11.19 0.58 -9.20
N VAL A 54 -11.46 -0.24 -10.22
CA VAL A 54 -10.84 -1.56 -10.31
C VAL A 54 -9.38 -1.32 -10.69
N GLN A 55 -8.46 -1.70 -9.80
CA GLN A 55 -7.05 -1.35 -9.95
C GLN A 55 -6.40 -2.19 -11.06
N PRO A 56 -5.76 -1.55 -12.04
CA PRO A 56 -5.04 -2.25 -13.10
C PRO A 56 -3.68 -2.76 -12.59
N GLY A 57 -3.00 -3.53 -13.42
CA GLY A 57 -1.58 -3.79 -13.27
C GLY A 57 -0.74 -2.53 -13.50
N PRO A 58 0.60 -2.66 -13.49
CA PRO A 58 1.51 -1.53 -13.69
C PRO A 58 1.30 -0.86 -15.05
N GLN A 59 1.47 0.46 -15.09
CA GLN A 59 1.35 1.24 -16.33
C GLN A 59 2.36 0.83 -17.41
N THR A 60 3.47 0.24 -17.01
CA THR A 60 4.51 -0.28 -17.91
C THR A 60 4.17 -1.63 -18.53
N HIS A 61 3.10 -2.30 -18.07
CA HIS A 61 2.64 -3.61 -18.55
C HIS A 61 3.68 -4.75 -18.43
N ASP A 62 4.64 -4.63 -17.53
CA ASP A 62 5.75 -5.57 -17.30
C ASP A 62 5.73 -6.23 -15.91
N GLY A 63 4.57 -6.25 -15.26
CA GLY A 63 4.40 -6.83 -13.91
C GLY A 63 4.48 -8.36 -13.83
N LEU A 64 4.44 -9.05 -14.97
CA LEU A 64 4.66 -10.49 -15.06
C LEU A 64 6.11 -10.76 -15.44
N MET A 65 6.90 -11.22 -14.47
CA MET A 65 8.33 -11.51 -14.64
C MET A 65 8.54 -13.03 -14.63
N PHE A 66 8.95 -13.59 -15.76
CA PHE A 66 9.23 -15.03 -15.92
C PHE A 66 10.73 -15.32 -15.98
N ASP A 67 11.54 -14.32 -16.29
CA ASP A 67 12.99 -14.44 -16.38
C ASP A 67 13.67 -13.85 -15.14
N LEU A 68 14.82 -14.38 -14.80
CA LEU A 68 15.68 -13.85 -13.73
C LEU A 68 16.04 -12.40 -14.02
N GLN A 69 15.82 -11.54 -13.04
CA GLN A 69 16.15 -10.13 -13.11
C GLN A 69 17.59 -9.87 -12.69
N ASP A 70 18.19 -8.77 -13.16
CA ASP A 70 19.50 -8.35 -12.71
C ASP A 70 19.50 -8.06 -11.20
N PRO A 71 20.33 -8.75 -10.40
CA PRO A 71 20.41 -8.54 -8.95
C PRO A 71 20.74 -7.09 -8.57
N LYS A 72 21.50 -6.36 -9.37
CA LYS A 72 21.85 -4.94 -9.11
C LYS A 72 20.62 -4.04 -9.25
N VAL A 73 19.73 -4.33 -10.20
CA VAL A 73 18.47 -3.60 -10.37
C VAL A 73 17.54 -3.89 -9.17
N SER A 74 17.46 -5.15 -8.74
CA SER A 74 16.68 -5.58 -7.57
C SER A 74 17.19 -4.92 -6.29
N GLU A 75 18.51 -4.92 -6.08
CA GLU A 75 19.14 -4.25 -4.93
C GLU A 75 18.84 -2.75 -4.91
N LYS A 76 18.97 -2.06 -6.05
CA LYS A 76 18.62 -0.64 -6.16
C LYS A 76 17.17 -0.37 -5.82
N THR A 77 16.24 -1.25 -6.24
CA THR A 77 14.82 -1.15 -5.91
C THR A 77 14.61 -1.27 -4.41
N LEU A 78 15.23 -2.25 -3.78
CA LEU A 78 15.13 -2.45 -2.34
C LEU A 78 15.73 -1.27 -1.54
N GLN A 79 16.84 -0.70 -2.00
CA GLN A 79 17.44 0.50 -1.39
C GLN A 79 16.49 1.70 -1.48
N THR A 80 15.83 1.91 -2.62
CA THR A 80 14.85 2.99 -2.80
C THR A 80 13.65 2.82 -1.86
N ILE A 81 13.12 1.59 -1.73
CA ILE A 81 12.03 1.27 -0.81
C ILE A 81 12.47 1.51 0.65
N ASN A 82 13.67 1.07 1.02
CA ASN A 82 14.19 1.27 2.37
C ASN A 82 14.37 2.76 2.71
N ALA A 83 14.83 3.59 1.77
CA ALA A 83 14.93 5.03 1.96
C ALA A 83 13.55 5.66 2.23
N MET A 84 12.54 5.28 1.44
CA MET A 84 11.16 5.72 1.64
C MET A 84 10.62 5.29 3.02
N ILE A 85 10.85 4.05 3.45
CA ILE A 85 10.43 3.56 4.78
C ILE A 85 11.08 4.39 5.90
N MET A 86 12.36 4.77 5.74
CA MET A 86 13.05 5.60 6.73
C MET A 86 12.42 6.98 6.86
N ASP A 87 12.08 7.63 5.74
CA ASP A 87 11.41 8.94 5.74
C ASP A 87 10.00 8.83 6.35
N LEU A 88 9.21 7.86 5.96
CA LEU A 88 7.90 7.59 6.57
C LEU A 88 7.97 7.31 8.08
N GLY A 89 9.04 6.69 8.53
CA GLY A 89 9.24 6.36 9.95
C GLY A 89 9.39 7.59 10.84
N GLN A 90 9.83 8.71 10.29
CA GLN A 90 10.07 9.95 11.05
C GLN A 90 8.81 10.79 11.25
N TRP A 91 7.80 10.69 10.38
CA TRP A 91 6.52 11.42 10.36
C TRP A 91 6.62 12.96 10.38
N ASN A 92 7.76 13.52 10.58
CA ASN A 92 8.00 14.96 10.52
C ASN A 92 9.49 15.23 10.29
N LEU A 93 9.85 15.61 9.09
CA LEU A 93 11.22 16.01 8.72
C LEU A 93 11.43 17.51 8.82
N GLY A 94 10.45 18.29 9.33
CA GLY A 94 10.53 19.74 9.40
C GLY A 94 10.38 20.45 8.04
N ILE A 95 9.89 19.75 7.02
CA ILE A 95 9.57 20.26 5.67
C ILE A 95 8.12 19.94 5.34
N SER A 96 7.60 20.43 4.22
CA SER A 96 6.24 20.06 3.77
C SER A 96 6.14 18.57 3.50
N LEU A 97 4.91 18.00 3.64
CA LEU A 97 4.68 16.59 3.34
C LEU A 97 4.97 16.28 1.86
N GLU A 98 4.64 17.19 0.98
CA GLU A 98 4.91 17.07 -0.46
C GLU A 98 6.43 17.05 -0.73
N ASP A 99 7.21 17.90 -0.08
CA ASP A 99 8.67 17.92 -0.22
C ASP A 99 9.32 16.67 0.38
N GLU A 100 8.78 16.16 1.49
CA GLU A 100 9.19 14.87 2.04
C GLU A 100 8.97 13.74 1.02
N LEU A 101 7.78 13.67 0.43
CA LEU A 101 7.43 12.65 -0.56
C LEU A 101 8.30 12.75 -1.81
N ARG A 102 8.61 13.95 -2.30
CA ARG A 102 9.48 14.19 -3.46
C ARG A 102 10.88 13.60 -3.34
N ARG A 103 11.32 13.29 -2.13
CA ARG A 103 12.62 12.65 -1.91
C ARG A 103 12.69 11.25 -2.49
N THR A 104 11.60 10.50 -2.45
CA THR A 104 11.57 9.07 -2.80
C THR A 104 10.51 8.70 -3.83
N TRP A 105 9.59 9.61 -4.15
CA TRP A 105 8.49 9.38 -5.09
C TRP A 105 8.62 10.23 -6.36
N CYS A 106 8.15 9.66 -7.49
CA CYS A 106 7.96 10.42 -8.72
C CYS A 106 6.82 11.43 -8.55
N GLU A 107 6.88 12.57 -9.24
CA GLU A 107 5.86 13.62 -9.16
C GLU A 107 4.48 13.13 -9.60
N ASP A 108 4.46 12.30 -10.63
CA ASP A 108 3.28 11.69 -11.25
C ASP A 108 2.96 10.30 -10.69
N MET A 109 3.41 10.00 -9.47
CA MET A 109 3.19 8.72 -8.81
C MET A 109 1.71 8.34 -8.73
N ILE A 110 1.45 7.04 -8.70
CA ILE A 110 0.11 6.49 -8.44
C ILE A 110 0.17 5.60 -7.20
N TRP A 111 -0.73 5.86 -6.28
CA TRP A 111 -0.96 5.04 -5.12
C TRP A 111 -2.31 4.33 -5.24
N TRP A 112 -2.27 3.02 -5.45
CA TRP A 112 -3.43 2.15 -5.60
C TRP A 112 -3.92 1.70 -4.23
N GLY A 113 -4.62 2.60 -3.54
CA GLY A 113 -5.10 2.39 -2.18
C GLY A 113 -6.26 1.41 -2.07
N PRO A 114 -6.51 0.86 -0.86
CA PRO A 114 -7.61 -0.04 -0.60
C PRO A 114 -8.96 0.70 -0.61
N SER A 115 -10.06 -0.06 -0.61
CA SER A 115 -11.39 0.50 -0.42
C SER A 115 -11.48 1.32 0.86
N GLY A 116 -12.23 2.41 0.81
CA GLY A 116 -12.32 3.44 1.86
C GLY A 116 -11.37 4.63 1.64
N ILE A 117 -10.34 4.49 0.81
CA ILE A 117 -9.45 5.57 0.37
C ILE A 117 -9.49 5.68 -1.14
N GLY A 118 -9.28 4.57 -1.87
CA GLY A 118 -9.23 4.54 -3.31
C GLY A 118 -7.86 4.96 -3.89
N ALA A 119 -7.77 5.08 -5.21
CA ALA A 119 -6.54 5.45 -5.89
C ALA A 119 -6.29 6.97 -5.80
N THR A 120 -5.01 7.34 -5.59
CA THR A 120 -4.57 8.73 -5.61
C THR A 120 -3.46 8.92 -6.63
N TYR A 121 -3.47 10.06 -7.31
CA TYR A 121 -2.54 10.41 -8.37
C TYR A 121 -1.76 11.65 -7.98
N THR A 122 -0.49 11.73 -8.33
CA THR A 122 0.46 12.78 -7.99
C THR A 122 0.75 12.89 -6.49
N ILE A 123 1.88 13.46 -6.17
CA ILE A 123 2.32 13.69 -4.79
C ILE A 123 1.29 14.55 -4.03
N GLU A 124 0.79 15.64 -4.63
CA GLU A 124 -0.14 16.57 -3.97
C GLU A 124 -1.46 15.88 -3.60
N ARG A 125 -2.00 15.06 -4.50
CA ARG A 125 -3.24 14.34 -4.21
C ARG A 125 -3.03 13.23 -3.20
N TYR A 126 -1.93 12.49 -3.30
CA TYR A 126 -1.56 11.49 -2.30
C TYR A 126 -1.41 12.11 -0.91
N ALA A 127 -0.70 13.23 -0.80
CA ALA A 127 -0.56 13.96 0.45
C ALA A 127 -1.91 14.38 1.04
N LYS A 128 -2.79 14.96 0.21
CA LYS A 128 -4.10 15.47 0.64
C LYS A 128 -5.13 14.36 0.92
N GLN A 129 -5.15 13.32 0.11
CA GLN A 129 -6.22 12.31 0.12
C GLN A 129 -5.89 11.11 1.01
N HIS A 130 -4.61 10.82 1.26
CA HIS A 130 -4.20 9.69 2.09
C HIS A 130 -3.17 10.04 3.17
N SER A 131 -1.95 10.44 2.80
CA SER A 131 -0.84 10.51 3.75
C SER A 131 -1.08 11.52 4.87
N GLY A 132 -1.60 12.71 4.57
CA GLY A 132 -1.96 13.73 5.56
C GLY A 132 -3.09 13.27 6.50
N PRO A 133 -4.26 12.85 5.96
CA PRO A 133 -5.34 12.29 6.78
C PRO A 133 -4.90 11.11 7.65
N PHE A 134 -4.06 10.21 7.12
CA PHE A 134 -3.52 9.09 7.88
C PHE A 134 -2.66 9.55 9.05
N ARG A 135 -1.73 10.48 8.83
CA ARG A 135 -0.86 11.03 9.89
C ARG A 135 -1.65 11.76 10.97
N ASN A 136 -2.71 12.46 10.58
CA ASN A 136 -3.58 13.19 11.51
C ASN A 136 -4.55 12.26 12.25
N GLY A 137 -4.89 11.13 11.67
CA GLY A 137 -5.86 10.17 12.22
C GLY A 137 -5.29 9.23 13.28
N PHE A 138 -3.96 9.26 13.51
CA PHE A 138 -3.30 8.32 14.43
C PHE A 138 -2.21 8.99 15.25
N THR A 139 -2.05 8.51 16.49
CA THR A 139 -0.98 8.86 17.42
C THR A 139 -0.33 7.62 18.01
N ASP A 140 0.69 7.79 18.83
CA ASP A 140 1.39 6.71 19.54
C ASP A 140 1.89 5.58 18.60
N ARG A 141 2.34 5.96 17.42
CA ARG A 141 2.83 5.01 16.44
C ARG A 141 4.12 4.34 16.93
N SER A 142 4.13 3.01 16.93
CA SER A 142 5.35 2.24 17.19
C SER A 142 6.34 2.35 16.03
N LYS A 143 7.57 1.92 16.26
CA LYS A 143 8.56 1.75 15.17
C LYS A 143 8.04 0.73 14.16
N THR A 144 8.39 0.96 12.91
CA THR A 144 8.03 0.04 11.81
C THR A 144 8.72 -1.32 11.97
N ASN A 145 7.96 -2.37 11.73
CA ASN A 145 8.40 -3.76 11.79
C ASN A 145 8.08 -4.47 10.46
N HIS A 146 8.67 -3.98 9.37
CA HIS A 146 8.56 -4.60 8.05
C HIS A 146 9.59 -5.74 7.96
N ILE A 147 9.19 -6.93 8.47
CA ILE A 147 10.08 -8.08 8.63
C ILE A 147 10.50 -8.63 7.27
N CYS A 148 9.54 -8.87 6.38
CA CYS A 148 9.83 -9.34 5.04
C CYS A 148 9.99 -8.13 4.10
N ARG A 149 11.13 -8.07 3.44
CA ARG A 149 11.42 -7.08 2.41
C ARG A 149 12.02 -7.80 1.23
N LEU A 150 11.48 -7.57 0.04
CA LEU A 150 11.90 -8.27 -1.16
C LEU A 150 11.90 -7.30 -2.35
N ALA A 151 12.72 -7.61 -3.33
CA ALA A 151 12.69 -6.93 -4.61
C ALA A 151 13.18 -7.86 -5.72
N GLU A 152 12.58 -7.72 -6.90
CA GLU A 152 13.02 -8.33 -8.14
C GLU A 152 12.84 -7.33 -9.28
N GLY A 153 13.93 -7.05 -10.01
CA GLY A 153 13.93 -6.04 -11.04
C GLY A 153 13.50 -4.66 -10.50
N HIS A 154 12.54 -4.06 -11.16
CA HIS A 154 11.97 -2.76 -10.78
C HIS A 154 10.84 -2.85 -9.75
N TYR A 155 10.48 -4.05 -9.31
CA TYR A 155 9.41 -4.28 -8.34
C TYR A 155 9.97 -4.73 -7.01
N GLY A 156 9.29 -4.38 -5.94
CA GLY A 156 9.65 -4.81 -4.60
C GLY A 156 8.60 -4.39 -3.59
N GLY A 157 8.76 -4.82 -2.38
CA GLY A 157 7.79 -4.51 -1.35
C GLY A 157 8.15 -5.03 0.01
N PHE A 158 7.19 -4.92 0.91
CA PHE A 158 7.34 -5.41 2.26
C PHE A 158 6.00 -5.87 2.85
N PHE A 159 6.10 -6.69 3.87
CA PHE A 159 5.01 -6.96 4.81
C PHE A 159 5.55 -7.23 6.21
N GLY A 160 4.66 -7.19 7.20
CA GLY A 160 4.98 -7.47 8.60
C GLY A 160 3.73 -7.92 9.35
N TRP A 161 3.93 -8.37 10.62
CA TRP A 161 2.82 -8.86 11.41
C TRP A 161 3.02 -8.61 12.92
N PRO A 162 2.60 -7.46 13.46
CA PRO A 162 2.15 -6.25 12.75
C PRO A 162 3.31 -5.48 12.11
N ASN A 163 3.01 -4.65 11.12
CA ASN A 163 3.97 -3.71 10.56
C ASN A 163 4.29 -2.59 11.54
N PHE A 164 3.29 -2.13 12.27
CA PHE A 164 3.36 -1.14 13.33
C PHE A 164 2.04 -1.15 14.13
N THR A 165 2.04 -0.45 15.25
CA THR A 165 0.84 -0.18 16.06
C THR A 165 0.60 1.33 16.13
N ALA A 166 -0.66 1.74 16.27
CA ALA A 166 -1.03 3.14 16.48
C ALA A 166 -2.39 3.25 17.16
N ARG A 167 -2.68 4.44 17.69
CA ARG A 167 -3.94 4.78 18.36
C ARG A 167 -4.76 5.69 17.45
N PRO A 168 -6.02 5.34 17.09
CA PRO A 168 -6.90 6.23 16.34
C PRO A 168 -7.26 7.49 17.15
N THR A 169 -7.09 8.65 16.50
CA THR A 169 -7.51 9.96 17.05
C THR A 169 -8.88 10.40 16.53
N GLY A 170 -9.45 9.65 15.59
CA GLY A 170 -10.74 9.89 14.96
C GLY A 170 -10.63 10.52 13.57
N GLY A 171 -11.68 10.30 12.76
CA GLY A 171 -11.85 10.91 11.44
C GLY A 171 -11.29 10.14 10.25
N PHE A 172 -10.19 9.41 10.39
CA PHE A 172 -9.64 8.63 9.28
C PHE A 172 -10.59 7.47 8.92
N MET A 173 -11.06 7.45 7.68
CA MET A 173 -12.04 6.47 7.16
C MET A 173 -13.31 6.35 8.03
N GLY A 174 -13.72 7.43 8.71
CA GLY A 174 -14.86 7.44 9.61
C GLY A 174 -14.65 6.72 10.95
N MET A 175 -13.44 6.27 11.25
CA MET A 175 -13.15 5.63 12.54
C MET A 175 -13.27 6.63 13.69
N PRO A 176 -13.90 6.23 14.81
CA PRO A 176 -13.92 7.07 16.00
C PRO A 176 -12.55 7.10 16.69
N ALA A 177 -12.31 8.15 17.49
CA ALA A 177 -11.21 8.15 18.43
C ALA A 177 -11.38 7.03 19.49
N THR A 178 -10.26 6.46 19.94
CA THR A 178 -10.26 5.43 20.99
C THR A 178 -8.97 5.50 21.81
N ASP A 179 -9.00 5.03 23.03
CA ASP A 179 -7.83 4.83 23.88
C ASP A 179 -7.08 3.52 23.60
N LYS A 180 -7.65 2.65 22.74
CA LYS A 180 -7.03 1.38 22.38
C LYS A 180 -5.99 1.55 21.27
N VAL A 181 -4.90 0.82 21.39
CA VAL A 181 -3.88 0.70 20.34
C VAL A 181 -4.28 -0.42 19.39
N GLY A 182 -4.30 -0.11 18.09
CA GLY A 182 -4.56 -1.08 17.01
C GLY A 182 -3.27 -1.53 16.35
N GLU A 183 -3.30 -2.72 15.76
CA GLU A 183 -2.23 -3.29 14.95
C GLU A 183 -2.51 -3.06 13.47
N PHE A 184 -1.48 -2.64 12.72
CA PHE A 184 -1.53 -2.53 11.26
C PHE A 184 -0.78 -3.70 10.63
N ARG A 185 -1.44 -4.38 9.71
CA ARG A 185 -0.91 -5.49 8.92
C ARG A 185 -1.01 -5.11 7.46
N VAL A 186 0.08 -4.59 6.95
CA VAL A 186 0.13 -3.92 5.65
C VAL A 186 1.04 -4.70 4.72
N ILE A 187 0.60 -4.84 3.47
CA ILE A 187 1.45 -5.22 2.36
C ILE A 187 1.53 -4.05 1.42
N ASP A 188 2.73 -3.71 1.04
CA ASP A 188 3.02 -2.70 0.03
C ASP A 188 3.91 -3.29 -1.07
N ILE A 189 3.45 -3.21 -2.31
CA ILE A 189 4.24 -3.54 -3.49
C ILE A 189 4.47 -2.25 -4.28
N TYR A 190 5.70 -2.03 -4.70
CA TYR A 190 6.13 -0.82 -5.39
C TYR A 190 6.73 -1.13 -6.74
N ARG A 191 6.56 -0.20 -7.68
CA ARG A 191 7.36 -0.12 -8.90
C ARG A 191 8.29 1.09 -8.83
N ARG A 192 9.58 0.84 -9.04
CA ARG A 192 10.59 1.89 -9.13
C ARG A 192 10.76 2.35 -10.59
N GLN A 193 10.94 3.65 -10.75
CA GLN A 193 11.32 4.28 -12.03
C GLN A 193 12.49 5.22 -11.80
N GLY A 194 13.62 5.00 -12.49
CA GLY A 194 14.85 5.70 -12.18
C GLY A 194 15.30 5.49 -10.73
N ASP A 195 15.39 6.56 -9.97
CA ASP A 195 15.80 6.54 -8.55
C ASP A 195 14.61 6.70 -7.58
N LYS A 196 13.37 6.69 -8.07
CA LYS A 196 12.16 6.98 -7.29
C LYS A 196 11.09 5.93 -7.48
N LEU A 197 10.12 5.89 -6.57
CA LEU A 197 8.94 5.05 -6.64
C LEU A 197 7.88 5.74 -7.50
N ALA A 198 7.29 4.99 -8.43
CA ALA A 198 6.31 5.51 -9.38
C ALA A 198 4.91 4.96 -9.13
N GLU A 199 4.78 3.72 -8.68
CA GLU A 199 3.50 3.10 -8.35
C GLU A 199 3.61 2.30 -7.06
N ASN A 200 2.48 2.22 -6.35
CA ASN A 200 2.35 1.42 -5.14
C ASN A 200 0.97 0.75 -5.10
N TRP A 201 0.94 -0.54 -4.81
CA TRP A 201 -0.26 -1.33 -4.52
C TRP A 201 -0.23 -1.72 -3.06
N ILE A 202 -1.26 -1.34 -2.32
CA ILE A 202 -1.33 -1.57 -0.87
C ILE A 202 -2.54 -2.42 -0.50
N PHE A 203 -2.35 -3.29 0.51
CA PHE A 203 -3.38 -4.05 1.21
C PHE A 203 -3.23 -3.83 2.71
N ILE A 204 -4.32 -3.55 3.39
CA ILE A 204 -4.38 -3.31 4.84
C ILE A 204 -5.47 -4.19 5.43
#